data_0ce889dd7e487664a0cc73ae03d9a89d
#
_entry.id   0ce889dd7e487664a0cc73ae03d9a89d
#
_cell.length_a   1.000
_cell.length_b   1.000
_cell.length_c   1.000
_cell.angle_alpha   90.00
_cell.angle_beta   90.00
_cell.angle_gamma   90.00
#
_symmetry.space_group_name_H-M   'P 1'
#
loop_
_entity.id
_entity.type
_entity.pdbx_description
1 polymer ?
#
loop_
_entity_poly.entity_id
_entity_poly.type
_entity_poly.pdbx_seq_one_letter_code
_entity_poly.pdbx_strand_id
1 'polypeptide(L)'
;MLYSFQLMIPAIAIALVIALSVGTLMGMNKRLREILHPIIYTVSVVPSILLAPFALLLAPSFRSASLFLVVYGTIWSTLFATITGIQTIDKRYLDNAATLELKGMKKFIKVILPAASPSILAGFVNSLRGSFVILVYAEMYGAKYGMGFFVKKYSEYGLYSETWAGFVFMVVILIIVMQFFEKLKNYLLKWTTN
;
A
#
# COMPACT_ATOMS: atom_id res chain seq x y z
N MET A 1 11.93 3.86 -15.79
CA MET A 1 12.06 3.11 -14.52
C MET A 1 12.45 3.96 -13.34
N LEU A 2 13.63 4.60 -13.30
CA LEU A 2 14.01 5.45 -12.16
C LEU A 2 12.95 6.48 -11.81
N TYR A 3 12.36 7.12 -12.81
CA TYR A 3 11.28 8.08 -12.62
C TYR A 3 10.05 7.47 -11.94
N SER A 4 9.62 6.28 -12.35
CA SER A 4 8.49 5.55 -11.74
C SER A 4 8.77 5.24 -10.26
N PHE A 5 9.99 4.80 -9.92
CA PHE A 5 10.37 4.55 -8.53
C PHE A 5 10.45 5.83 -7.68
N GLN A 6 10.89 6.96 -8.26
CA GLN A 6 10.90 8.25 -7.56
C GLN A 6 9.50 8.76 -7.20
N LEU A 7 8.47 8.36 -7.93
CA LEU A 7 7.08 8.64 -7.59
C LEU A 7 6.52 7.62 -6.59
N MET A 8 6.82 6.34 -6.79
CA MET A 8 6.24 5.24 -6.04
C MET A 8 6.73 5.18 -4.59
N ILE A 9 8.05 5.33 -4.36
CA ILE A 9 8.63 5.19 -3.03
C ILE A 9 8.02 6.18 -2.02
N PRO A 10 7.98 7.51 -2.29
CA PRO A 10 7.36 8.44 -1.35
C PRO A 10 5.86 8.22 -1.20
N ALA A 11 5.15 7.82 -2.27
CA ALA A 11 3.72 7.53 -2.19
C ALA A 11 3.44 6.33 -1.26
N ILE A 12 4.20 5.25 -1.41
CA ILE A 12 4.08 4.08 -0.54
C ILE A 12 4.44 4.41 0.90
N ALA A 13 5.48 5.21 1.13
CA ALA A 13 5.86 5.64 2.48
C ALA A 13 4.74 6.44 3.16
N ILE A 14 4.15 7.42 2.46
CA ILE A 14 3.02 8.21 2.94
C ILE A 14 1.81 7.30 3.23
N ALA A 15 1.45 6.44 2.28
CA ALA A 15 0.33 5.51 2.44
C ALA A 15 0.52 4.59 3.65
N LEU A 16 1.74 4.08 3.84
CA LEU A 16 2.09 3.21 4.97
C LEU A 16 1.94 3.95 6.31
N VAL A 17 2.47 5.17 6.41
CA VAL A 17 2.35 5.99 7.63
C VAL A 17 0.89 6.23 7.97
N ILE A 18 0.07 6.64 7.01
CA ILE A 18 -1.36 6.90 7.24
C ILE A 18 -2.09 5.59 7.59
N ALA A 19 -1.85 4.51 6.84
CA ALA A 19 -2.51 3.22 7.07
C ALA A 19 -2.19 2.64 8.44
N LEU A 20 -0.93 2.69 8.87
CA LEU A 20 -0.52 2.22 10.20
C LEU A 20 -1.07 3.10 11.31
N SER A 21 -1.00 4.43 11.16
CA SER A 21 -1.49 5.36 12.19
C SER A 21 -2.99 5.24 12.37
N VAL A 22 -3.77 5.41 11.30
CA VAL A 22 -5.23 5.32 11.34
C VAL A 22 -5.71 3.91 11.67
N GLY A 23 -5.10 2.89 11.03
CA GLY A 23 -5.43 1.49 11.27
C GLY A 23 -5.18 1.06 12.71
N THR A 24 -4.09 1.53 13.32
CA THR A 24 -3.79 1.28 14.75
C THR A 24 -4.80 1.94 15.66
N LEU A 25 -5.12 3.21 15.43
CA LEU A 25 -6.10 3.94 16.23
C LEU A 25 -7.47 3.26 16.19
N MET A 26 -7.91 2.85 15.00
CA MET A 26 -9.18 2.12 14.83
C MET A 26 -9.12 0.69 15.36
N GLY A 27 -8.00 0.00 15.21
CA GLY A 27 -7.80 -1.35 15.74
C GLY A 27 -7.89 -1.40 17.27
N MET A 28 -7.31 -0.39 17.92
CA MET A 28 -7.26 -0.31 19.39
C MET A 28 -8.51 0.32 20.02
N ASN A 29 -9.23 1.18 19.31
CA ASN A 29 -10.38 1.92 19.83
C ASN A 29 -11.68 1.49 19.13
N LYS A 30 -12.54 0.77 19.87
CA LYS A 30 -13.82 0.28 19.35
C LYS A 30 -14.75 1.41 18.90
N ARG A 31 -14.88 2.49 19.70
CA ARG A 31 -15.77 3.62 19.37
C ARG A 31 -15.32 4.33 18.10
N LEU A 32 -14.01 4.61 17.99
CA LEU A 32 -13.45 5.26 16.82
C LEU A 32 -13.67 4.40 15.56
N ARG A 33 -13.50 3.09 15.69
CA ARG A 33 -13.74 2.15 14.61
C ARG A 33 -15.20 2.14 14.18
N GLU A 34 -16.16 2.06 15.10
CA GLU A 34 -17.60 2.06 14.78
C GLU A 34 -18.03 3.33 14.03
N ILE A 35 -17.43 4.47 14.34
CA ILE A 35 -17.72 5.76 13.67
C ILE A 35 -17.03 5.84 12.30
N LEU A 36 -15.74 5.53 12.23
CA LEU A 36 -14.93 5.77 11.02
C LEU A 36 -15.03 4.63 10.00
N HIS A 37 -15.25 3.39 10.43
CA HIS A 37 -15.26 2.24 9.52
C HIS A 37 -16.26 2.38 8.37
N PRO A 38 -17.54 2.77 8.58
CA PRO A 38 -18.49 2.92 7.48
C PRO A 38 -18.05 4.01 6.49
N ILE A 39 -17.48 5.12 6.97
CA ILE A 39 -16.99 6.22 6.13
C ILE A 39 -15.79 5.75 5.29
N ILE A 40 -14.78 5.19 5.96
CA ILE A 40 -13.56 4.69 5.32
C ILE A 40 -13.89 3.58 4.33
N TYR A 41 -14.78 2.66 4.69
CA TYR A 41 -15.23 1.60 3.79
C TYR A 41 -15.89 2.17 2.53
N THR A 42 -16.81 3.10 2.67
CA THR A 42 -17.49 3.74 1.51
C THR A 42 -16.47 4.44 0.59
N VAL A 43 -15.54 5.18 1.16
CA VAL A 43 -14.49 5.86 0.38
C VAL A 43 -13.55 4.86 -0.30
N SER A 44 -13.21 3.76 0.37
CA SER A 44 -12.29 2.74 -0.16
C SER A 44 -12.84 1.96 -1.37
N VAL A 45 -14.16 1.93 -1.53
CA VAL A 45 -14.81 1.26 -2.68
C VAL A 45 -14.57 2.01 -3.99
N VAL A 46 -14.29 3.33 -3.94
CA VAL A 46 -14.00 4.12 -5.14
C VAL A 46 -12.64 3.74 -5.72
N PRO A 47 -12.56 3.18 -6.94
CA PRO A 47 -11.28 2.84 -7.54
C PRO A 47 -10.45 4.10 -7.83
N SER A 48 -9.19 4.11 -7.39
CA SER A 48 -8.27 5.25 -7.63
C SER A 48 -8.10 5.60 -9.11
N ILE A 49 -8.19 4.60 -9.99
CA ILE A 49 -8.10 4.78 -11.44
C ILE A 49 -9.21 5.71 -11.97
N LEU A 50 -10.43 5.62 -11.43
CA LEU A 50 -11.54 6.49 -11.80
C LEU A 50 -11.33 7.95 -11.36
N LEU A 51 -10.50 8.16 -10.35
CA LEU A 51 -10.12 9.50 -9.90
C LEU A 51 -9.01 10.14 -10.73
N ALA A 52 -8.35 9.38 -11.62
CA ALA A 52 -7.19 9.85 -12.36
C ALA A 52 -7.47 11.10 -13.22
N PRO A 53 -8.55 11.20 -14.02
CA PRO A 53 -8.84 12.40 -14.80
C PRO A 53 -9.02 13.65 -13.92
N PHE A 54 -9.71 13.49 -12.79
CA PHE A 54 -9.95 14.59 -11.84
C PHE A 54 -8.67 14.98 -11.11
N ALA A 55 -7.87 14.01 -10.66
CA ALA A 55 -6.60 14.30 -10.02
C ALA A 55 -5.63 15.02 -10.96
N LEU A 56 -5.55 14.61 -12.23
CA LEU A 56 -4.69 15.23 -13.22
C LEU A 56 -5.15 16.65 -13.59
N LEU A 57 -6.46 16.92 -13.54
CA LEU A 57 -7.02 18.24 -13.83
C LEU A 57 -6.85 19.21 -12.65
N LEU A 58 -7.05 18.75 -11.43
CA LEU A 58 -7.11 19.60 -10.24
C LEU A 58 -5.75 19.79 -9.55
N ALA A 59 -4.83 18.88 -9.73
CA ALA A 59 -3.53 18.96 -9.08
C ALA A 59 -2.60 19.95 -9.78
N PRO A 60 -1.75 20.67 -9.03
CA PRO A 60 -0.83 21.67 -9.59
C PRO A 60 0.27 21.05 -10.47
N SER A 61 0.50 19.75 -10.38
CA SER A 61 1.50 19.04 -11.18
C SER A 61 1.14 17.57 -11.37
N PHE A 62 1.67 16.95 -12.43
CA PHE A 62 1.58 15.50 -12.63
C PHE A 62 2.12 14.70 -11.40
N ARG A 63 3.20 15.20 -10.80
CA ARG A 63 3.80 14.53 -9.63
C ARG A 63 2.85 14.47 -8.44
N SER A 64 2.16 15.57 -8.14
CA SER A 64 1.18 15.61 -7.04
C SER A 64 -0.07 14.79 -7.34
N ALA A 65 -0.55 14.81 -8.58
CA ALA A 65 -1.66 13.94 -9.01
C ALA A 65 -1.32 12.46 -8.84
N SER A 66 -0.15 12.06 -9.35
CA SER A 66 0.32 10.66 -9.25
C SER A 66 0.55 10.23 -7.81
N LEU A 67 1.15 11.08 -6.97
CA LEU A 67 1.29 10.83 -5.54
C LEU A 67 -0.07 10.59 -4.89
N PHE A 68 -1.04 11.46 -5.13
CA PHE A 68 -2.39 11.29 -4.59
C PHE A 68 -3.02 9.96 -5.01
N LEU A 69 -2.98 9.64 -6.32
CA LEU A 69 -3.58 8.41 -6.85
C LEU A 69 -2.95 7.14 -6.26
N VAL A 70 -1.62 7.11 -6.19
CA VAL A 70 -0.90 5.95 -5.63
C VAL A 70 -1.13 5.85 -4.13
N VAL A 71 -1.09 6.94 -3.36
CA VAL A 71 -1.39 6.95 -1.93
C VAL A 71 -2.82 6.46 -1.69
N TYR A 72 -3.79 7.06 -2.37
CA TYR A 72 -5.20 6.71 -2.23
C TYR A 72 -5.47 5.24 -2.55
N GLY A 73 -4.92 4.72 -3.64
CA GLY A 73 -5.16 3.33 -4.03
C GLY A 73 -4.40 2.29 -3.21
N THR A 74 -3.32 2.71 -2.52
CA THR A 74 -2.44 1.80 -1.77
C THR A 74 -2.82 1.68 -0.29
N ILE A 75 -3.42 2.74 0.26
CA ILE A 75 -3.67 2.86 1.70
C ILE A 75 -4.60 1.77 2.25
N TRP A 76 -5.64 1.39 1.51
CA TRP A 76 -6.78 0.61 2.01
C TRP A 76 -6.41 -0.80 2.46
N SER A 77 -5.64 -1.51 1.64
CA SER A 77 -5.25 -2.90 1.95
C SER A 77 -4.43 -2.99 3.23
N THR A 78 -3.46 -2.10 3.42
CA THR A 78 -2.64 -2.03 4.63
C THR A 78 -3.46 -1.55 5.83
N LEU A 79 -4.36 -0.58 5.65
CA LEU A 79 -5.20 -0.03 6.71
C LEU A 79 -6.15 -1.09 7.27
N PHE A 80 -6.90 -1.78 6.41
CA PHE A 80 -7.81 -2.83 6.87
C PHE A 80 -7.06 -4.03 7.46
N ALA A 81 -5.91 -4.40 6.90
CA ALA A 81 -5.06 -5.44 7.46
C ALA A 81 -4.51 -5.06 8.85
N THR A 82 -4.19 -3.77 9.07
CA THR A 82 -3.75 -3.27 10.38
C THR A 82 -4.90 -3.34 11.40
N ILE A 83 -6.10 -2.90 11.03
CA ILE A 83 -7.28 -2.99 11.90
C ILE A 83 -7.54 -4.45 12.27
N THR A 84 -7.65 -5.33 11.26
CA THR A 84 -7.95 -6.76 11.47
C THR A 84 -6.84 -7.43 12.28
N GLY A 85 -5.57 -7.18 11.95
CA GLY A 85 -4.44 -7.76 12.65
C GLY A 85 -4.42 -7.43 14.14
N ILE A 86 -4.79 -6.19 14.51
CA ILE A 86 -4.89 -5.80 15.93
C ILE A 86 -6.11 -6.44 16.61
N GLN A 87 -7.22 -6.59 15.90
CA GLN A 87 -8.44 -7.19 16.46
C GLN A 87 -8.35 -8.69 16.66
N THR A 88 -7.56 -9.36 15.84
CA THR A 88 -7.41 -10.83 15.87
C THR A 88 -6.24 -11.29 16.71
N ILE A 89 -5.59 -10.41 17.50
CA ILE A 89 -4.53 -10.79 18.43
C ILE A 89 -5.06 -11.79 19.43
N ASP A 90 -4.37 -12.94 19.57
CA ASP A 90 -4.71 -13.96 20.53
C ASP A 90 -4.70 -13.36 21.96
N LYS A 91 -5.79 -13.62 22.70
CA LYS A 91 -5.97 -13.14 24.05
C LYS A 91 -4.81 -13.51 24.98
N ARG A 92 -4.17 -14.66 24.77
CA ARG A 92 -3.00 -15.12 25.53
C ARG A 92 -1.86 -14.08 25.52
N TYR A 93 -1.59 -13.42 24.39
CA TYR A 93 -0.58 -12.36 24.32
C TYR A 93 -0.97 -11.13 25.16
N LEU A 94 -2.27 -10.79 25.14
CA LEU A 94 -2.79 -9.64 25.88
C LEU A 94 -2.81 -9.91 27.39
N ASP A 95 -3.12 -11.14 27.82
CA ASP A 95 -3.13 -11.57 29.20
C ASP A 95 -1.69 -11.64 29.75
N ASN A 96 -0.74 -12.18 28.98
CA ASN A 96 0.68 -12.17 29.35
C ASN A 96 1.22 -10.74 29.48
N ALA A 97 0.80 -9.82 28.61
CA ALA A 97 1.19 -8.42 28.72
C ALA A 97 0.62 -7.76 29.99
N ALA A 98 -0.57 -8.17 30.42
CA ALA A 98 -1.18 -7.71 31.67
C ALA A 98 -0.44 -8.24 32.89
N THR A 99 -0.05 -9.52 32.91
CA THR A 99 0.76 -10.15 33.98
C THR A 99 2.12 -9.46 34.14
N LEU A 100 2.72 -9.03 32.99
CA LEU A 100 3.98 -8.28 32.98
C LEU A 100 3.78 -6.76 33.20
N GLU A 101 2.59 -6.33 33.58
CA GLU A 101 2.21 -4.93 33.82
C GLU A 101 2.54 -3.98 32.68
N LEU A 102 2.59 -4.49 31.42
CA LEU A 102 2.88 -3.67 30.26
C LEU A 102 1.68 -2.78 29.93
N LYS A 103 1.89 -1.46 29.91
CA LYS A 103 0.86 -0.44 29.64
C LYS A 103 1.29 0.53 28.55
N GLY A 104 0.31 1.19 27.90
CA GLY A 104 0.54 2.26 26.94
C GLY A 104 1.48 1.87 25.80
N MET A 105 2.44 2.73 25.48
CA MET A 105 3.37 2.55 24.35
C MET A 105 4.25 1.30 24.52
N LYS A 106 4.61 0.91 25.74
CA LYS A 106 5.38 -0.34 25.97
C LYS A 106 4.58 -1.57 25.55
N LYS A 107 3.29 -1.64 25.89
CA LYS A 107 2.40 -2.73 25.47
C LYS A 107 2.23 -2.72 23.94
N PHE A 108 2.08 -1.54 23.35
CA PHE A 108 1.93 -1.40 21.91
C PHE A 108 3.14 -1.93 21.14
N ILE A 109 4.35 -1.45 21.45
CA ILE A 109 5.58 -1.80 20.71
C ILE A 109 6.00 -3.25 20.96
N LYS A 110 5.86 -3.76 22.22
CA LYS A 110 6.40 -5.08 22.58
C LYS A 110 5.42 -6.23 22.35
N VAL A 111 4.11 -5.96 22.25
CA VAL A 111 3.10 -7.01 22.14
C VAL A 111 2.17 -6.80 20.97
N ILE A 112 1.46 -5.66 20.89
CA ILE A 112 0.42 -5.44 19.89
C ILE A 112 1.01 -5.39 18.49
N LEU A 113 2.01 -4.56 18.26
CA LEU A 113 2.62 -4.39 16.95
C LEU A 113 3.29 -5.66 16.42
N PRO A 114 4.12 -6.39 17.21
CA PRO A 114 4.64 -7.68 16.77
C PRO A 114 3.54 -8.71 16.50
N ALA A 115 2.55 -8.86 17.39
CA ALA A 115 1.47 -9.81 17.20
C ALA A 115 0.59 -9.52 15.96
N ALA A 116 0.39 -8.25 15.61
CA ALA A 116 -0.36 -7.84 14.42
C ALA A 116 0.49 -7.82 13.14
N SER A 117 1.83 -7.88 13.26
CA SER A 117 2.74 -7.71 12.12
C SER A 117 2.52 -8.70 10.96
N PRO A 118 2.14 -9.98 11.15
CA PRO A 118 1.85 -10.88 10.04
C PRO A 118 0.72 -10.36 9.14
N SER A 119 -0.37 -9.90 9.74
CA SER A 119 -1.49 -9.32 9.01
C SER A 119 -1.09 -8.01 8.32
N ILE A 120 -0.40 -7.12 9.03
CA ILE A 120 0.06 -5.82 8.51
C ILE A 120 0.96 -6.02 7.30
N LEU A 121 1.97 -6.89 7.39
CA LEU A 121 2.90 -7.16 6.31
C LEU A 121 2.23 -7.84 5.10
N ALA A 122 1.25 -8.72 5.34
CA ALA A 122 0.45 -9.30 4.26
C ALA A 122 -0.36 -8.23 3.52
N GLY A 123 -1.03 -7.34 4.25
CA GLY A 123 -1.75 -6.20 3.68
C GLY A 123 -0.83 -5.23 2.94
N PHE A 124 0.36 -4.97 3.46
CA PHE A 124 1.36 -4.13 2.81
C PHE A 124 1.83 -4.72 1.47
N VAL A 125 2.20 -6.00 1.43
CA VAL A 125 2.61 -6.65 0.17
C VAL A 125 1.46 -6.66 -0.84
N ASN A 126 0.21 -6.84 -0.39
CA ASN A 126 -0.94 -6.76 -1.27
C ASN A 126 -1.15 -5.34 -1.83
N SER A 127 -0.96 -4.30 -1.01
CA SER A 127 -1.06 -2.92 -1.46
C SER A 127 0.03 -2.52 -2.46
N LEU A 128 1.24 -3.11 -2.37
CA LEU A 128 2.30 -2.91 -3.35
C LEU A 128 1.89 -3.36 -4.76
N ARG A 129 1.18 -4.49 -4.89
CA ARG A 129 0.67 -4.96 -6.18
C ARG A 129 -0.25 -3.94 -6.82
N GLY A 130 -1.19 -3.39 -6.05
CA GLY A 130 -2.10 -2.34 -6.51
C GLY A 130 -1.38 -1.05 -6.89
N SER A 131 -0.37 -0.65 -6.12
CA SER A 131 0.36 0.59 -6.36
C SER A 131 1.06 0.65 -7.71
N PHE A 132 1.62 -0.48 -8.18
CA PHE A 132 2.23 -0.56 -9.51
C PHE A 132 1.22 -0.34 -10.63
N VAL A 133 0.04 -0.97 -10.53
CA VAL A 133 -1.00 -0.82 -11.55
C VAL A 133 -1.44 0.65 -11.64
N ILE A 134 -1.67 1.29 -10.49
CA ILE A 134 -2.10 2.69 -10.41
C ILE A 134 -1.03 3.62 -10.95
N LEU A 135 0.23 3.39 -10.60
CA LEU A 135 1.34 4.20 -11.08
C LEU A 135 1.49 4.12 -12.60
N VAL A 136 1.49 2.91 -13.15
CA VAL A 136 1.59 2.70 -14.60
C VAL A 136 0.42 3.39 -15.32
N TYR A 137 -0.80 3.27 -14.79
CA TYR A 137 -1.96 3.94 -15.32
C TYR A 137 -1.80 5.47 -15.29
N ALA A 138 -1.38 6.05 -14.17
CA ALA A 138 -1.14 7.47 -14.05
C ALA A 138 -0.07 7.96 -15.06
N GLU A 139 1.01 7.19 -15.23
CA GLU A 139 2.06 7.49 -16.20
C GLU A 139 1.55 7.46 -17.65
N MET A 140 0.61 6.57 -17.98
CA MET A 140 0.01 6.53 -19.32
C MET A 140 -0.78 7.79 -19.67
N TYR A 141 -1.36 8.47 -18.70
CA TYR A 141 -2.26 9.60 -18.96
C TYR A 141 -1.65 10.98 -18.75
N GLY A 142 -0.60 11.12 -17.97
CA GLY A 142 -0.10 12.46 -17.63
C GLY A 142 1.41 12.62 -17.56
N ALA A 143 2.19 11.52 -17.69
CA ALA A 143 3.64 11.59 -17.61
C ALA A 143 4.29 11.99 -18.94
N LYS A 144 5.48 12.58 -18.82
CA LYS A 144 6.42 12.76 -19.95
C LYS A 144 7.50 11.66 -19.97
N TYR A 145 7.60 10.89 -18.90
CA TYR A 145 8.60 9.85 -18.69
C TYR A 145 7.96 8.74 -17.84
N GLY A 146 8.52 7.53 -17.89
CA GLY A 146 8.06 6.38 -17.13
C GLY A 146 7.75 5.19 -18.01
N MET A 147 7.50 4.03 -17.39
CA MET A 147 7.23 2.81 -18.16
C MET A 147 5.82 2.81 -18.74
N GLY A 148 4.84 3.32 -18.00
CA GLY A 148 3.47 3.49 -18.51
C GLY A 148 3.43 4.44 -19.71
N PHE A 149 4.12 5.58 -19.62
CA PHE A 149 4.27 6.50 -20.74
C PHE A 149 4.92 5.84 -21.96
N PHE A 150 6.00 5.07 -21.76
CA PHE A 150 6.67 4.35 -22.84
C PHE A 150 5.70 3.42 -23.57
N VAL A 151 5.06 2.51 -22.83
CA VAL A 151 4.12 1.54 -23.41
C VAL A 151 2.99 2.22 -24.17
N LYS A 152 2.38 3.26 -23.59
CA LYS A 152 1.32 4.01 -24.23
C LYS A 152 1.80 4.70 -25.52
N LYS A 153 2.91 5.41 -25.47
CA LYS A 153 3.47 6.15 -26.61
C LYS A 153 3.72 5.24 -27.81
N TYR A 154 4.38 4.11 -27.62
CA TYR A 154 4.67 3.18 -28.72
C TYR A 154 3.41 2.46 -29.22
N SER A 155 2.46 2.19 -28.35
CA SER A 155 1.15 1.66 -28.74
C SER A 155 0.37 2.65 -29.63
N GLU A 156 0.38 3.93 -29.30
CA GLU A 156 -0.29 4.99 -30.10
C GLU A 156 0.36 5.18 -31.48
N TYR A 157 1.66 4.91 -31.61
CA TYR A 157 2.37 4.94 -32.89
C TYR A 157 2.24 3.65 -33.72
N GLY A 158 1.51 2.64 -33.22
CA GLY A 158 1.37 1.34 -33.89
C GLY A 158 2.64 0.48 -33.86
N LEU A 159 3.63 0.85 -33.04
CA LEU A 159 4.90 0.15 -32.88
C LEU A 159 4.74 -0.98 -31.85
N TYR A 160 4.10 -2.07 -32.27
CA TYR A 160 3.72 -3.14 -31.35
C TYR A 160 4.90 -3.94 -30.78
N SER A 161 6.01 -4.07 -31.52
CA SER A 161 7.23 -4.73 -31.04
C SER A 161 7.80 -4.03 -29.81
N GLU A 162 7.92 -2.72 -29.87
CA GLU A 162 8.41 -1.87 -28.77
C GLU A 162 7.42 -1.83 -27.61
N THR A 163 6.14 -1.81 -27.92
CA THR A 163 5.05 -1.88 -26.91
C THR A 163 5.14 -3.17 -26.11
N TRP A 164 5.26 -4.32 -26.79
CA TRP A 164 5.41 -5.62 -26.13
C TRP A 164 6.71 -5.73 -25.36
N ALA A 165 7.83 -5.26 -25.91
CA ALA A 165 9.10 -5.25 -25.22
C ALA A 165 9.03 -4.41 -23.92
N GLY A 166 8.43 -3.23 -23.96
CA GLY A 166 8.21 -2.39 -22.79
C GLY A 166 7.30 -3.04 -21.75
N PHE A 167 6.22 -3.69 -22.19
CA PHE A 167 5.31 -4.41 -21.31
C PHE A 167 6.00 -5.58 -20.60
N VAL A 168 6.69 -6.44 -21.35
CA VAL A 168 7.43 -7.59 -20.79
C VAL A 168 8.49 -7.13 -19.82
N PHE A 169 9.27 -6.10 -20.18
CA PHE A 169 10.27 -5.54 -19.28
C PHE A 169 9.64 -5.03 -17.95
N MET A 170 8.51 -4.33 -18.03
CA MET A 170 7.77 -3.85 -16.86
C MET A 170 7.30 -5.02 -15.99
N VAL A 171 6.75 -6.09 -16.58
CA VAL A 171 6.31 -7.28 -15.85
C VAL A 171 7.47 -7.96 -15.14
N VAL A 172 8.61 -8.12 -15.80
CA VAL A 172 9.82 -8.73 -15.20
C VAL A 172 10.26 -7.93 -13.96
N ILE A 173 10.33 -6.60 -14.08
CA ILE A 173 10.69 -5.75 -12.94
C ILE A 173 9.67 -5.88 -11.81
N LEU A 174 8.38 -5.90 -12.11
CA LEU A 174 7.32 -6.09 -11.11
C LEU A 174 7.51 -7.42 -10.36
N ILE A 175 7.77 -8.51 -11.08
CA ILE A 175 8.02 -9.83 -10.48
C ILE A 175 9.22 -9.78 -9.54
N ILE A 176 10.34 -9.18 -9.96
CA ILE A 176 11.55 -9.06 -9.14
C ILE A 176 11.26 -8.29 -7.86
N VAL A 177 10.61 -7.14 -7.96
CA VAL A 177 10.27 -6.29 -6.81
C VAL A 177 9.31 -7.04 -5.86
N MET A 178 8.28 -7.70 -6.39
CA MET A 178 7.35 -8.47 -5.57
C MET A 178 8.01 -9.64 -4.85
N GLN A 179 8.89 -10.38 -5.53
CA GLN A 179 9.66 -11.47 -4.91
C GLN A 179 10.58 -10.96 -3.80
N PHE A 180 11.19 -9.78 -4.00
CA PHE A 180 11.99 -9.15 -2.96
C PHE A 180 11.17 -8.85 -1.70
N PHE A 181 9.99 -8.22 -1.85
CA PHE A 181 9.12 -7.90 -0.71
C PHE A 181 8.51 -9.14 -0.05
N GLU A 182 8.17 -10.18 -0.82
CA GLU A 182 7.73 -11.46 -0.25
C GLU A 182 8.83 -12.13 0.58
N LYS A 183 10.07 -12.16 0.07
CA LYS A 183 11.22 -12.67 0.82
C LYS A 183 11.49 -11.86 2.09
N LEU A 184 11.40 -10.52 2.00
CA LEU A 184 11.56 -9.63 3.14
C LEU A 184 10.49 -9.88 4.20
N LYS A 185 9.21 -9.99 3.79
CA LYS A 185 8.10 -10.36 4.68
C LYS A 185 8.38 -11.68 5.40
N ASN A 186 8.73 -12.73 4.65
CA ASN A 186 9.00 -14.04 5.22
C ASN A 186 10.21 -14.03 6.17
N TYR A 187 11.23 -13.24 5.87
CA TYR A 187 12.36 -13.05 6.77
C TYR A 187 11.97 -12.37 8.08
N LEU A 188 11.17 -11.30 8.01
CA LEU A 188 10.67 -10.57 9.18
C LEU A 188 9.71 -11.40 10.04
N LEU A 189 9.03 -12.37 9.43
CA LEU A 189 8.04 -13.23 10.09
C LEU A 189 8.58 -14.62 10.46
N LYS A 190 9.88 -14.87 10.37
CA LYS A 190 10.46 -16.18 10.74
C LYS A 190 10.06 -16.67 12.13
N TRP A 191 9.83 -15.76 13.07
CA TRP A 191 9.42 -16.07 14.43
C TRP A 191 7.98 -16.58 14.55
N THR A 192 7.16 -16.47 13.50
CA THR A 192 5.77 -16.97 13.52
C THR A 192 5.64 -18.41 13.00
N THR A 193 6.69 -18.94 12.37
CA THR A 193 6.68 -20.25 11.69
C THR A 193 7.37 -21.37 12.47
N ASN A 194 7.79 -21.10 13.72
CA ASN A 194 8.34 -22.11 14.65
C ASN A 194 7.32 -22.53 15.68
#